data_248aa6719bb0f0fcbeff138003d6af32
#
_entry.id   248aa6719bb0f0fcbeff138003d6af32
#
_cell.length_a   1.000
_cell.length_b   1.000
_cell.length_c   1.000
_cell.angle_alpha   90.00
_cell.angle_beta   90.00
_cell.angle_gamma   90.00
#
_symmetry.space_group_name_H-M   'P 1'
#
loop_
_entity.id
_entity.type
_entity.pdbx_description
1 polymer ?
#
loop_
_entity_poly.entity_id
_entity_poly.type
_entity_poly.pdbx_seq_one_letter_code
_entity_poly.pdbx_strand_id
1 'polypeptide(L)'
;MLPQGINRSYPREVAISGGAVTFRLMGPADGNDVLAFARRLPPDDLLFLRLDITSAEGADEWVRNVEAGRTITVLAEAGGAIVGYASVHHNETMWNRHLGEIRVNVGSEYRRRGLGRRLTDEVFAIARDMGLRKITAQMTPDQRGARATFERLGFRPEALLADFVVDREGKTRDLLIMSLDVAGFTDVYHAGVAPSRAGV
;
A
#
# COMPACT_ATOMS: atom_id res chain seq x y z
N MET A 1 5.94 11.11 -12.82
CA MET A 1 7.04 11.94 -12.25
C MET A 1 6.89 11.92 -10.74
N LEU A 2 7.96 11.78 -9.96
CA LEU A 2 7.86 11.87 -8.50
C LEU A 2 7.47 13.31 -8.09
N PRO A 3 6.62 13.50 -7.07
CA PRO A 3 6.40 14.81 -6.46
C PRO A 3 7.71 15.45 -6.00
N GLN A 4 7.75 16.79 -5.95
CA GLN A 4 8.91 17.52 -5.44
C GLN A 4 9.21 17.10 -3.99
N GLY A 5 10.48 16.91 -3.66
CA GLY A 5 10.93 16.52 -2.31
C GLY A 5 11.21 15.04 -2.12
N ILE A 6 10.81 14.16 -3.05
CA ILE A 6 11.13 12.74 -2.96
C ILE A 6 12.55 12.49 -3.47
N ASN A 7 13.45 12.17 -2.55
CA ASN A 7 14.87 11.96 -2.84
C ASN A 7 15.15 10.49 -3.18
N ARG A 8 14.61 10.01 -4.31
CA ARG A 8 14.79 8.64 -4.77
C ARG A 8 14.99 8.57 -6.27
N SER A 9 15.92 7.72 -6.70
CA SER A 9 16.20 7.47 -8.11
C SER A 9 15.64 6.11 -8.56
N TYR A 10 15.04 6.10 -9.74
CA TYR A 10 14.53 4.91 -10.40
C TYR A 10 14.97 4.89 -11.89
N PRO A 11 15.14 3.70 -12.52
CA PRO A 11 15.03 2.37 -11.91
C PRO A 11 16.21 2.06 -10.98
N ARG A 12 16.02 1.12 -10.02
CA ARG A 12 17.10 0.63 -9.17
C ARG A 12 16.95 -0.85 -8.85
N GLU A 13 18.09 -1.52 -8.72
CA GLU A 13 18.13 -2.92 -8.33
C GLU A 13 17.98 -3.07 -6.81
N VAL A 14 17.20 -4.06 -6.38
CA VAL A 14 16.91 -4.39 -4.98
C VAL A 14 17.14 -5.87 -4.74
N ALA A 15 18.07 -6.18 -3.85
CA ALA A 15 18.35 -7.56 -3.44
C ALA A 15 17.21 -8.13 -2.59
N ILE A 16 16.81 -9.35 -2.93
CA ILE A 16 15.86 -10.19 -2.18
C ILE A 16 16.47 -11.58 -1.97
N SER A 17 15.85 -12.43 -1.16
CA SER A 17 16.31 -13.81 -1.03
C SER A 17 16.12 -14.56 -2.37
N GLY A 18 17.22 -15.11 -2.87
CA GLY A 18 17.24 -15.88 -4.13
C GLY A 18 17.37 -15.02 -5.39
N GLY A 19 17.86 -13.75 -5.29
CA GLY A 19 18.16 -12.91 -6.44
C GLY A 19 17.94 -11.43 -6.22
N ALA A 20 17.62 -10.73 -7.29
CA ALA A 20 17.33 -9.31 -7.28
C ALA A 20 16.09 -9.00 -8.13
N VAL A 21 15.48 -7.85 -7.87
CA VAL A 21 14.37 -7.29 -8.65
C VAL A 21 14.68 -5.83 -8.96
N THR A 22 14.12 -5.33 -10.05
CA THR A 22 14.22 -3.90 -10.37
C THR A 22 13.00 -3.16 -9.83
N PHE A 23 13.23 -2.13 -9.02
CA PHE A 23 12.17 -1.19 -8.63
C PHE A 23 12.13 -0.05 -9.63
N ARG A 24 10.94 0.28 -10.11
CA ARG A 24 10.66 1.47 -10.91
C ARG A 24 9.31 2.06 -10.60
N LEU A 25 9.09 3.29 -11.00
CA LEU A 25 7.76 3.91 -10.91
C LEU A 25 6.84 3.36 -12.00
N MET A 26 5.57 3.22 -11.65
CA MET A 26 4.50 2.98 -12.62
C MET A 26 4.29 4.24 -13.46
N GLY A 27 4.12 4.03 -14.76
CA GLY A 27 3.81 5.06 -15.73
C GLY A 27 2.59 4.71 -16.58
N PRO A 28 2.23 5.60 -17.54
CA PRO A 28 1.03 5.43 -18.37
C PRO A 28 1.03 4.14 -19.22
N ALA A 29 2.21 3.67 -19.62
CA ALA A 29 2.34 2.48 -20.47
C ALA A 29 2.12 1.15 -19.72
N ASP A 30 2.03 1.18 -18.38
CA ASP A 30 2.03 -0.05 -17.56
C ASP A 30 0.64 -0.69 -17.39
N GLY A 31 -0.42 -0.09 -17.94
CA GLY A 31 -1.79 -0.57 -17.75
C GLY A 31 -1.98 -2.05 -18.05
N ASN A 32 -1.47 -2.53 -19.18
CA ASN A 32 -1.55 -3.94 -19.56
C ASN A 32 -0.72 -4.86 -18.66
N ASP A 33 0.46 -4.43 -18.24
CA ASP A 33 1.36 -5.23 -17.41
C ASP A 33 0.83 -5.37 -15.98
N VAL A 34 0.28 -4.29 -15.39
CA VAL A 34 -0.35 -4.36 -14.08
C VAL A 34 -1.64 -5.18 -14.12
N LEU A 35 -2.42 -5.10 -15.21
CA LEU A 35 -3.59 -5.96 -15.43
C LEU A 35 -3.19 -7.44 -15.50
N ALA A 36 -2.16 -7.76 -16.29
CA ALA A 36 -1.64 -9.11 -16.40
C ALA A 36 -1.10 -9.64 -15.05
N PHE A 37 -0.44 -8.79 -14.27
CA PHE A 37 0.00 -9.13 -12.92
C PHE A 37 -1.19 -9.38 -11.98
N ALA A 38 -2.17 -8.47 -11.95
CA ALA A 38 -3.33 -8.57 -11.08
C ALA A 38 -4.14 -9.85 -11.30
N ARG A 39 -4.29 -10.27 -12.55
CA ARG A 39 -5.01 -11.52 -12.91
C ARG A 39 -4.33 -12.80 -12.44
N ARG A 40 -3.06 -12.74 -12.04
CA ARG A 40 -2.32 -13.88 -11.46
C ARG A 40 -2.37 -13.90 -9.94
N LEU A 41 -2.89 -12.84 -9.31
CA LEU A 41 -3.01 -12.79 -7.84
C LEU A 41 -4.15 -13.70 -7.37
N PRO A 42 -3.98 -14.36 -6.21
CA PRO A 42 -5.07 -15.06 -5.54
C PRO A 42 -6.25 -14.12 -5.26
N PRO A 43 -7.50 -14.59 -5.32
CA PRO A 43 -8.69 -13.77 -5.05
C PRO A 43 -8.64 -13.04 -3.71
N ASP A 44 -8.12 -13.67 -2.66
CA ASP A 44 -8.00 -13.08 -1.32
C ASP A 44 -7.04 -11.88 -1.27
N ASP A 45 -6.06 -11.78 -2.18
CA ASP A 45 -5.16 -10.63 -2.25
C ASP A 45 -5.82 -9.42 -2.95
N LEU A 46 -6.91 -9.66 -3.66
CA LEU A 46 -7.67 -8.64 -4.40
C LEU A 46 -8.83 -8.07 -3.57
N LEU A 47 -9.07 -8.64 -2.39
CA LEU A 47 -10.06 -8.10 -1.46
C LEU A 47 -9.62 -6.70 -0.98
N PHE A 48 -10.61 -5.79 -0.87
CA PHE A 48 -10.41 -4.42 -0.34
C PHE A 48 -9.57 -3.49 -1.22
N LEU A 49 -9.32 -3.87 -2.45
CA LEU A 49 -8.80 -2.93 -3.43
C LEU A 49 -9.88 -1.91 -3.78
N ARG A 50 -9.51 -0.64 -3.85
CA ARG A 50 -10.44 0.45 -4.21
C ARG A 50 -10.95 0.33 -5.65
N LEU A 51 -10.22 -0.39 -6.47
CA LEU A 51 -10.49 -0.62 -7.87
C LEU A 51 -10.38 -2.12 -8.15
N ASP A 52 -11.21 -2.65 -9.01
CA ASP A 52 -10.99 -3.98 -9.56
C ASP A 52 -9.86 -3.96 -10.59
N ILE A 53 -8.64 -4.08 -10.11
CA ILE A 53 -7.43 -4.08 -10.96
C ILE A 53 -7.33 -5.31 -11.87
N THR A 54 -8.27 -6.26 -11.80
CA THR A 54 -8.36 -7.40 -12.71
C THR A 54 -9.22 -7.11 -13.94
N SER A 55 -9.88 -5.95 -13.96
CA SER A 55 -10.59 -5.41 -15.12
C SER A 55 -9.75 -4.38 -15.87
N ALA A 56 -10.00 -4.20 -17.15
CA ALA A 56 -9.33 -3.19 -17.95
C ALA A 56 -9.64 -1.78 -17.43
N GLU A 57 -10.90 -1.53 -17.10
CA GLU A 57 -11.37 -0.25 -16.57
C GLU A 57 -10.68 0.12 -15.25
N GLY A 58 -10.50 -0.86 -14.36
CA GLY A 58 -9.79 -0.66 -13.08
C GLY A 58 -8.30 -0.40 -13.27
N ALA A 59 -7.65 -1.08 -14.22
CA ALA A 59 -6.25 -0.82 -14.57
C ALA A 59 -6.07 0.59 -15.16
N ASP A 60 -6.98 1.00 -16.06
CA ASP A 60 -6.98 2.34 -16.66
C ASP A 60 -7.23 3.43 -15.60
N GLU A 61 -8.15 3.20 -14.67
CA GLU A 61 -8.38 4.14 -13.54
C GLU A 61 -7.15 4.24 -12.65
N TRP A 62 -6.44 3.14 -12.42
CA TRP A 62 -5.19 3.17 -11.67
C TRP A 62 -4.14 4.01 -12.38
N VAL A 63 -3.96 3.84 -13.68
CA VAL A 63 -3.08 4.69 -14.50
C VAL A 63 -3.45 6.16 -14.36
N ARG A 64 -4.75 6.50 -14.53
CA ARG A 64 -5.24 7.89 -14.37
C ARG A 64 -4.93 8.47 -12.98
N ASN A 65 -5.04 7.65 -11.93
CA ASN A 65 -4.71 8.09 -10.57
C ASN A 65 -3.21 8.34 -10.37
N VAL A 66 -2.35 7.55 -11.03
CA VAL A 66 -0.90 7.76 -11.04
C VAL A 66 -0.55 9.04 -11.81
N GLU A 67 -1.13 9.27 -12.98
CA GLU A 67 -0.90 10.47 -13.79
C GLU A 67 -1.38 11.75 -13.07
N ALA A 68 -2.50 11.66 -12.37
CA ALA A 68 -3.05 12.76 -11.57
C ALA A 68 -2.30 13.00 -10.24
N GLY A 69 -1.26 12.22 -9.93
CA GLY A 69 -0.51 12.34 -8.69
C GLY A 69 -1.25 11.89 -7.43
N ARG A 70 -2.46 11.34 -7.55
CA ARG A 70 -3.24 10.82 -6.41
C ARG A 70 -2.72 9.48 -5.88
N THR A 71 -1.92 8.81 -6.69
CA THR A 71 -1.31 7.53 -6.36
C THR A 71 0.13 7.51 -6.85
N ILE A 72 1.06 7.13 -5.98
CA ILE A 72 2.43 6.82 -6.37
C ILE A 72 2.59 5.31 -6.24
N THR A 73 2.99 4.65 -7.32
CA THR A 73 3.16 3.20 -7.35
C THR A 73 4.60 2.85 -7.73
N VAL A 74 5.23 2.02 -6.92
CA VAL A 74 6.50 1.37 -7.22
C VAL A 74 6.22 -0.05 -7.68
N LEU A 75 6.65 -0.38 -8.88
CA LEU A 75 6.60 -1.72 -9.45
C LEU A 75 7.91 -2.45 -9.16
N ALA A 76 7.82 -3.73 -8.85
CA ALA A 76 8.96 -4.64 -8.78
C ALA A 76 8.92 -5.55 -9.99
N GLU A 77 10.01 -5.59 -10.75
CA GLU A 77 10.16 -6.38 -11.96
C GLU A 77 11.26 -7.43 -11.83
N ALA A 78 11.03 -8.59 -12.40
CA ALA A 78 12.02 -9.63 -12.60
C ALA A 78 11.75 -10.35 -13.92
N GLY A 79 12.80 -10.57 -14.72
CA GLY A 79 12.66 -11.25 -16.00
C GLY A 79 11.72 -10.55 -16.99
N GLY A 80 11.59 -9.23 -16.91
CA GLY A 80 10.70 -8.44 -17.78
C GLY A 80 9.21 -8.50 -17.39
N ALA A 81 8.87 -9.04 -16.23
CA ALA A 81 7.49 -9.10 -15.75
C ALA A 81 7.36 -8.46 -14.37
N ILE A 82 6.18 -7.86 -14.09
CA ILE A 82 5.85 -7.37 -12.76
C ILE A 82 5.64 -8.56 -11.83
N VAL A 83 6.35 -8.55 -10.69
CA VAL A 83 6.31 -9.58 -9.65
C VAL A 83 5.77 -9.08 -8.32
N GLY A 84 5.55 -7.77 -8.21
CA GLY A 84 4.94 -7.13 -7.06
C GLY A 84 4.82 -5.63 -7.26
N TYR A 85 4.04 -5.00 -6.40
CA TYR A 85 3.95 -3.55 -6.36
C TYR A 85 3.67 -3.05 -4.94
N ALA A 86 3.98 -1.79 -4.72
CA ALA A 86 3.46 -1.04 -3.58
C ALA A 86 3.00 0.34 -4.02
N SER A 87 1.89 0.81 -3.46
CA SER A 87 1.31 2.12 -3.77
C SER A 87 1.08 2.93 -2.50
N VAL A 88 1.23 4.25 -2.63
CA VAL A 88 0.72 5.24 -1.68
C VAL A 88 -0.43 5.98 -2.34
N HIS A 89 -1.60 5.91 -1.73
CA HIS A 89 -2.77 6.68 -2.12
C HIS A 89 -2.93 7.86 -1.16
N HIS A 90 -3.10 9.05 -1.67
CA HIS A 90 -3.29 10.25 -0.87
C HIS A 90 -4.22 11.24 -1.56
N ASN A 91 -4.67 12.26 -0.83
CA ASN A 91 -5.46 13.35 -1.39
C ASN A 91 -5.03 14.68 -0.77
N GLU A 92 -4.42 15.55 -1.56
CA GLU A 92 -3.85 16.81 -1.09
C GLU A 92 -4.89 17.85 -0.68
N THR A 93 -6.10 17.76 -1.18
CA THR A 93 -7.15 18.78 -1.01
C THR A 93 -8.15 18.50 0.09
N MET A 94 -8.17 17.27 0.62
CA MET A 94 -9.14 16.84 1.62
C MET A 94 -8.66 17.10 3.05
N TRP A 95 -9.61 17.14 3.98
CA TRP A 95 -9.31 17.29 5.42
C TRP A 95 -8.37 16.20 5.97
N ASN A 96 -8.29 15.05 5.30
CA ASN A 96 -7.38 13.96 5.61
C ASN A 96 -6.07 13.99 4.78
N ARG A 97 -5.67 15.12 4.20
CA ARG A 97 -4.48 15.27 3.35
C ARG A 97 -3.15 14.85 4.00
N HIS A 98 -3.13 14.73 5.32
CA HIS A 98 -1.97 14.25 6.08
C HIS A 98 -1.86 12.73 6.16
N LEU A 99 -2.87 12.02 5.64
CA LEU A 99 -2.93 10.56 5.63
C LEU A 99 -2.49 10.01 4.28
N GLY A 100 -1.80 8.88 4.32
CA GLY A 100 -1.57 8.00 3.17
C GLY A 100 -2.14 6.61 3.44
N GLU A 101 -2.74 6.00 2.44
CA GLU A 101 -3.09 4.58 2.47
C GLU A 101 -2.09 3.83 1.61
N ILE A 102 -1.46 2.81 2.18
CA ILE A 102 -0.53 1.98 1.42
C ILE A 102 -1.16 0.64 1.06
N ARG A 103 -0.78 0.15 -0.11
CA ARG A 103 -1.13 -1.18 -0.61
C ARG A 103 0.10 -1.87 -1.11
N VAL A 104 0.24 -3.14 -0.77
CA VAL A 104 1.39 -3.95 -1.17
C VAL A 104 0.89 -5.32 -1.62
N ASN A 105 1.20 -5.69 -2.84
CA ASN A 105 0.94 -7.01 -3.37
C ASN A 105 2.21 -7.64 -3.93
N VAL A 106 2.40 -8.91 -3.65
CA VAL A 106 3.54 -9.72 -4.11
C VAL A 106 3.03 -10.99 -4.74
N GLY A 107 3.47 -11.27 -5.94
CA GLY A 107 3.18 -12.51 -6.64
C GLY A 107 3.58 -13.74 -5.82
N SER A 108 2.79 -14.79 -5.88
CA SER A 108 2.94 -15.99 -5.02
C SER A 108 4.35 -16.57 -5.02
N GLU A 109 5.02 -16.54 -6.18
CA GLU A 109 6.38 -17.09 -6.39
C GLU A 109 7.47 -16.24 -5.72
N TYR A 110 7.18 -14.97 -5.40
CA TYR A 110 8.11 -14.02 -4.78
C TYR A 110 7.82 -13.78 -3.29
N ARG A 111 6.83 -14.47 -2.74
CA ARG A 111 6.53 -14.41 -1.30
C ARG A 111 7.63 -15.06 -0.48
N ARG A 112 7.75 -14.65 0.78
CA ARG A 112 8.76 -15.15 1.73
C ARG A 112 10.22 -14.91 1.31
N ARG A 113 10.45 -14.09 0.25
CA ARG A 113 11.78 -13.66 -0.20
C ARG A 113 12.17 -12.26 0.30
N GLY A 114 11.36 -11.66 1.16
CA GLY A 114 11.59 -10.31 1.67
C GLY A 114 11.09 -9.18 0.75
N LEU A 115 10.55 -9.50 -0.44
CA LEU A 115 10.09 -8.48 -1.40
C LEU A 115 9.00 -7.58 -0.82
N GLY A 116 7.99 -8.13 -0.16
CA GLY A 116 6.91 -7.35 0.45
C GLY A 116 7.43 -6.32 1.45
N ARG A 117 8.40 -6.71 2.29
CA ARG A 117 9.06 -5.77 3.22
C ARG A 117 9.77 -4.65 2.45
N ARG A 118 10.59 -4.98 1.45
CA ARG A 118 11.31 -3.98 0.65
C ARG A 118 10.38 -2.99 -0.03
N LEU A 119 9.27 -3.48 -0.59
CA LEU A 119 8.23 -2.65 -1.19
C LEU A 119 7.56 -1.74 -0.16
N THR A 120 7.26 -2.26 1.05
CA THR A 120 6.68 -1.45 2.13
C THR A 120 7.66 -0.39 2.62
N ASP A 121 8.94 -0.75 2.85
CA ASP A 121 9.99 0.20 3.22
C ASP A 121 10.11 1.32 2.18
N GLU A 122 9.97 0.98 0.89
CA GLU A 122 10.06 1.94 -0.21
C GLU A 122 8.93 2.97 -0.20
N VAL A 123 7.67 2.50 -0.16
CA VAL A 123 6.52 3.41 -0.14
C VAL A 123 6.39 4.17 1.17
N PHE A 124 6.87 3.60 2.28
CA PHE A 124 6.97 4.32 3.55
C PHE A 124 7.90 5.52 3.43
N ALA A 125 9.08 5.32 2.83
CA ALA A 125 10.02 6.41 2.65
C ALA A 125 9.48 7.47 1.67
N ILE A 126 8.77 7.07 0.61
CA ILE A 126 8.05 8.01 -0.29
C ILE A 126 7.01 8.80 0.51
N ALA A 127 6.18 8.15 1.31
CA ALA A 127 5.16 8.79 2.12
C ALA A 127 5.74 9.81 3.12
N ARG A 128 6.88 9.46 3.74
CA ARG A 128 7.62 10.38 4.61
C ARG A 128 8.16 11.59 3.85
N ASP A 129 8.76 11.38 2.70
CA ASP A 129 9.31 12.45 1.86
C ASP A 129 8.20 13.37 1.31
N MET A 130 6.98 12.85 1.14
CA MET A 130 5.76 13.63 0.84
C MET A 130 5.23 14.44 2.04
N GLY A 131 5.80 14.29 3.23
CA GLY A 131 5.34 14.95 4.45
C GLY A 131 4.03 14.38 5.02
N LEU A 132 3.66 13.14 4.64
CA LEU A 132 2.52 12.47 5.25
C LEU A 132 2.84 12.17 6.71
N ARG A 133 1.83 12.32 7.57
CA ARG A 133 1.99 12.20 9.03
C ARG A 133 1.56 10.84 9.55
N LYS A 134 0.60 10.21 8.89
CA LYS A 134 0.08 8.91 9.24
C LYS A 134 -0.12 8.07 7.99
N ILE A 135 0.21 6.81 8.08
CA ILE A 135 0.05 5.84 7.02
C ILE A 135 -0.88 4.74 7.52
N THR A 136 -1.84 4.36 6.71
CA THR A 136 -2.78 3.28 6.99
C THR A 136 -2.61 2.13 6.02
N ALA A 137 -2.91 0.92 6.49
CA ALA A 137 -3.06 -0.29 5.68
C ALA A 137 -4.36 -0.98 6.07
N GLN A 138 -5.06 -1.51 5.09
CA GLN A 138 -6.35 -2.18 5.27
C GLN A 138 -6.24 -3.64 4.84
N MET A 139 -6.81 -4.53 5.65
CA MET A 139 -6.79 -5.98 5.40
C MET A 139 -7.93 -6.67 6.17
N THR A 140 -8.20 -7.94 5.85
CA THR A 140 -9.02 -8.75 6.74
C THR A 140 -8.20 -9.31 7.91
N PRO A 141 -8.82 -9.58 9.07
CA PRO A 141 -8.15 -10.17 10.23
C PRO A 141 -7.50 -11.53 9.95
N ASP A 142 -8.03 -12.30 9.00
CA ASP A 142 -7.54 -13.61 8.60
C ASP A 142 -6.33 -13.57 7.66
N GLN A 143 -5.98 -12.42 7.08
CA GLN A 143 -4.74 -12.22 6.34
C GLN A 143 -3.50 -12.15 7.28
N ARG A 144 -3.28 -13.24 8.04
CA ARG A 144 -2.25 -13.31 9.09
C ARG A 144 -0.84 -12.94 8.61
N GLY A 145 -0.49 -13.31 7.37
CA GLY A 145 0.83 -13.02 6.78
C GLY A 145 1.04 -11.53 6.53
N ALA A 146 0.02 -10.85 5.99
CA ALA A 146 0.03 -9.40 5.78
C ALA A 146 0.11 -8.69 7.13
N ARG A 147 -0.79 -9.03 8.06
CA ARG A 147 -0.82 -8.47 9.41
C ARG A 147 0.54 -8.57 10.10
N ALA A 148 1.13 -9.77 10.18
CA ALA A 148 2.43 -9.97 10.80
C ALA A 148 3.57 -9.19 10.12
N THR A 149 3.45 -8.92 8.82
CA THR A 149 4.42 -8.07 8.10
C THR A 149 4.29 -6.62 8.55
N PHE A 150 3.08 -6.08 8.58
CA PHE A 150 2.82 -4.71 9.02
C PHE A 150 3.14 -4.49 10.50
N GLU A 151 2.82 -5.45 11.38
CA GLU A 151 3.20 -5.40 12.80
C GLU A 151 4.72 -5.30 12.99
N ARG A 152 5.50 -6.09 12.23
CA ARG A 152 6.98 -6.02 12.27
C ARG A 152 7.55 -4.70 11.76
N LEU A 153 6.81 -3.99 10.92
CA LEU A 153 7.16 -2.65 10.42
C LEU A 153 6.72 -1.54 11.37
N GLY A 154 6.09 -1.89 12.49
CA GLY A 154 5.65 -0.95 13.51
C GLY A 154 4.21 -0.48 13.38
N PHE A 155 3.46 -0.98 12.40
CA PHE A 155 2.03 -0.71 12.31
C PHE A 155 1.29 -1.32 13.50
N ARG A 156 0.28 -0.62 13.99
CA ARG A 156 -0.56 -1.05 15.09
C ARG A 156 -2.01 -1.17 14.63
N PRO A 157 -2.77 -2.16 15.10
CA PRO A 157 -4.21 -2.19 14.92
C PRO A 157 -4.83 -0.91 15.47
N GLU A 158 -5.68 -0.25 14.69
CA GLU A 158 -6.35 0.98 15.09
C GLU A 158 -7.86 0.81 15.15
N ALA A 159 -8.44 0.06 14.21
CA ALA A 159 -9.86 -0.23 14.20
C ALA A 159 -10.14 -1.61 13.60
N LEU A 160 -11.16 -2.28 14.13
CA LEU A 160 -11.80 -3.44 13.52
C LEU A 160 -13.26 -3.08 13.26
N LEU A 161 -13.63 -3.08 12.00
CA LEU A 161 -14.97 -2.74 11.54
C LEU A 161 -15.67 -4.03 11.14
N ALA A 162 -16.70 -4.41 11.90
CA ALA A 162 -17.44 -5.63 11.66
C ALA A 162 -18.30 -5.52 10.39
N ASP A 163 -18.34 -6.59 9.58
CA ASP A 163 -19.15 -6.72 8.36
C ASP A 163 -19.02 -5.53 7.38
N PHE A 164 -17.84 -4.93 7.31
CA PHE A 164 -17.63 -3.63 6.65
C PHE A 164 -17.42 -3.74 5.15
N VAL A 165 -16.98 -4.88 4.68
CA VAL A 165 -16.65 -5.12 3.28
C VAL A 165 -17.33 -6.39 2.79
N VAL A 166 -17.50 -6.51 1.47
CA VAL A 166 -18.14 -7.66 0.83
C VAL A 166 -17.13 -8.31 -0.12
N ASP A 167 -16.95 -9.62 -0.01
CA ASP A 167 -16.12 -10.37 -0.95
C ASP A 167 -16.86 -10.63 -2.29
N ARG A 168 -16.17 -11.25 -3.24
CA ARG A 168 -16.73 -11.53 -4.57
C ARG A 168 -17.93 -12.49 -4.55
N GLU A 169 -18.10 -13.24 -3.48
CA GLU A 169 -19.21 -14.18 -3.25
C GLU A 169 -20.39 -13.52 -2.56
N GLY A 170 -20.29 -12.21 -2.25
CA GLY A 170 -21.33 -11.46 -1.55
C GLY A 170 -21.33 -11.65 -0.04
N LYS A 171 -20.31 -12.31 0.52
CA LYS A 171 -20.18 -12.51 1.97
C LYS A 171 -19.53 -11.30 2.62
N THR A 172 -20.11 -10.85 3.74
CA THR A 172 -19.51 -9.79 4.54
C THR A 172 -18.25 -10.26 5.26
N ARG A 173 -17.28 -9.36 5.40
CA ARG A 173 -16.02 -9.57 6.10
C ARG A 173 -15.68 -8.37 6.96
N ASP A 174 -15.00 -8.62 8.04
CA ASP A 174 -14.46 -7.57 8.91
C ASP A 174 -13.28 -6.88 8.23
N LEU A 175 -13.17 -5.58 8.43
CA LEU A 175 -12.03 -4.79 7.98
C LEU A 175 -11.16 -4.40 9.17
N LEU A 176 -9.90 -4.87 9.16
CA LEU A 176 -8.86 -4.41 10.07
C LEU A 176 -8.12 -3.23 9.46
N ILE A 177 -8.14 -2.10 10.15
CA ILE A 177 -7.32 -0.93 9.82
C ILE A 177 -6.10 -0.94 10.74
N MET A 178 -4.93 -0.94 10.14
CA MET A 178 -3.65 -0.75 10.84
C MET A 178 -3.05 0.59 10.47
N SER A 179 -2.34 1.22 11.38
CA SER A 179 -1.68 2.49 11.11
C SER A 179 -0.28 2.57 11.68
N LEU A 180 0.49 3.49 11.10
CA LEU A 180 1.81 3.88 11.56
C LEU A 180 1.91 5.39 11.51
N ASP A 181 2.25 6.01 12.64
CA ASP A 181 2.56 7.44 12.69
C ASP A 181 3.96 7.68 12.12
N VAL A 182 4.06 8.58 11.15
CA VAL A 182 5.34 9.05 10.62
C VAL A 182 5.94 10.03 11.62
N ALA A 183 7.24 9.93 11.90
CA ALA A 183 7.93 10.65 12.97
C ALA A 183 7.53 12.13 13.08
N GLY A 184 7.18 12.56 14.28
CA GLY A 184 6.79 13.93 14.63
C GLY A 184 5.29 14.19 14.77
N PHE A 185 4.41 13.25 14.40
CA PHE A 185 2.95 13.43 14.55
C PHE A 185 2.49 13.11 15.97
N THR A 186 3.06 12.11 16.58
CA THR A 186 2.70 11.66 17.94
C THR A 186 3.03 12.71 19.00
N ASP A 187 4.13 13.45 18.83
CA ASP A 187 4.59 14.45 19.82
C ASP A 187 3.66 15.67 19.92
N VAL A 188 2.99 16.06 18.83
CA VAL A 188 2.08 17.21 18.84
C VAL A 188 0.73 16.86 19.50
N TYR A 189 0.30 15.60 19.42
CA TYR A 189 -0.97 15.15 19.99
C TYR A 189 -0.86 14.80 21.48
N HIS A 190 0.29 14.30 21.92
CA HIS A 190 0.52 13.94 23.33
C HIS A 190 0.90 15.13 24.22
N ALA A 191 1.26 16.28 23.64
CA ALA A 191 1.57 17.48 24.42
C ALA A 191 0.33 18.25 24.91
N GLY A 192 -0.89 17.89 24.50
CA GLY A 192 -2.08 18.72 24.80
C GLY A 192 -3.40 18.04 25.13
N VAL A 193 -3.54 16.73 24.99
CA VAL A 193 -4.82 16.06 25.29
C VAL A 193 -4.55 14.74 26.00
N ALA A 194 -4.74 14.73 27.31
CA ALA A 194 -4.93 13.48 28.04
C ALA A 194 -6.09 12.70 27.37
N PRO A 195 -5.97 11.40 27.07
CA PRO A 195 -7.09 10.65 26.53
C PRO A 195 -8.21 10.68 27.56
N SER A 196 -9.32 11.33 27.19
CA SER A 196 -10.57 11.19 27.90
C SER A 196 -10.93 9.71 27.85
N ARG A 197 -10.74 9.01 28.96
CA ARG A 197 -11.33 7.71 29.16
C ARG A 197 -12.86 7.93 29.19
N ALA A 198 -13.48 7.82 28.03
CA ALA A 198 -14.91 7.57 28.01
C ALA A 198 -15.08 6.14 28.51
N GLY A 199 -15.45 6.01 29.79
CA GLY A 199 -15.99 4.81 30.31
C GLY A 199 -17.35 4.53 29.65
N VAL A 200 -17.56 3.35 29.17
CA VAL A 200 -18.70 2.48 29.45
C VAL A 200 -18.23 1.07 29.12
#